data_7d5346579097abd586d80809083eaed3
#
_entry.id   7d5346579097abd586d80809083eaed3
#
_cell.length_a   1.000
_cell.length_b   1.000
_cell.length_c   1.000
_cell.angle_alpha   90.00
_cell.angle_beta   90.00
_cell.angle_gamma   90.00
#
_symmetry.space_group_name_H-M   'P 1'
#
loop_
_entity.id
_entity.type
_entity.pdbx_description
1 polymer ?
#
loop_
_entity_poly.entity_id
_entity_poly.type
_entity_poly.pdbx_seq_one_letter_code
_entity_poly.pdbx_strand_id
1 'polypeptide(L)'
;MAGDNRDPTKCSLFYFALGKVKLVHGLWRQAAWHKEQTLMLKFLGNDFTNPRWKTAALKNAFALLSKQRYGALPPNILCLNLTSIEEYAAAFFLLGGSLKDAVNVCLKQLGDFQLGIALARVVEQSNEGPMLQEIITNAVLPIAFQHGNRWLGSWAFWLLHRRDLAVRILLVSVLRTLEKCF
;
A
#
# COMPACT_ATOMS: atom_id res chain seq x y z
N MET A 1 -15.82 10.70 -14.96
CA MET A 1 -16.15 9.89 -13.79
C MET A 1 -17.13 10.63 -12.91
N ALA A 2 -18.38 10.31 -13.04
CA ALA A 2 -19.46 10.88 -12.24
C ALA A 2 -19.99 9.78 -11.33
N GLY A 3 -19.60 9.79 -10.06
CA GLY A 3 -20.14 8.91 -9.02
C GLY A 3 -20.19 9.69 -7.72
N ASP A 4 -21.25 9.47 -6.95
CA ASP A 4 -21.55 10.19 -5.71
C ASP A 4 -20.53 9.95 -4.57
N ASN A 5 -19.60 9.00 -4.75
CA ASN A 5 -18.55 8.63 -3.79
C ASN A 5 -17.14 9.02 -4.25
N ARG A 6 -16.92 10.32 -4.49
CA ARG A 6 -15.57 10.83 -4.80
C ARG A 6 -14.79 11.06 -3.53
N ASP A 7 -14.02 10.05 -3.09
CA ASP A 7 -13.15 10.19 -1.94
C ASP A 7 -11.75 10.66 -2.38
N PRO A 8 -11.33 11.90 -2.07
CA PRO A 8 -10.02 12.41 -2.45
C PRO A 8 -8.88 11.67 -1.72
N THR A 9 -9.15 11.01 -0.59
CA THR A 9 -8.14 10.30 0.20
C THR A 9 -7.55 9.11 -0.57
N LYS A 10 -8.40 8.29 -1.20
CA LYS A 10 -8.00 7.13 -2.00
C LYS A 10 -7.10 7.50 -3.19
N CYS A 11 -7.46 8.58 -3.88
CA CYS A 11 -6.64 9.07 -4.99
C CYS A 11 -5.31 9.65 -4.52
N SER A 12 -5.26 10.24 -3.33
CA SER A 12 -4.05 10.88 -2.78
C SER A 12 -2.90 9.88 -2.64
N LEU A 13 -3.18 8.62 -2.23
CA LEU A 13 -2.19 7.57 -2.08
C LEU A 13 -1.34 7.38 -3.35
N PHE A 14 -2.00 7.20 -4.50
CA PHE A 14 -1.31 6.97 -5.78
C PHE A 14 -0.56 8.21 -6.27
N TYR A 15 -1.12 9.41 -6.11
CA TYR A 15 -0.43 10.63 -6.50
C TYR A 15 0.79 10.92 -5.62
N PHE A 16 0.77 10.58 -4.34
CA PHE A 16 1.94 10.69 -3.47
C PHE A 16 2.99 9.64 -3.83
N ALA A 17 2.60 8.42 -4.19
CA ALA A 17 3.52 7.41 -4.69
C ALA A 17 4.25 7.89 -5.97
N LEU A 18 3.56 8.64 -6.84
CA LEU A 18 4.11 9.26 -8.03
C LEU A 18 4.91 10.55 -7.76
N GLY A 19 5.00 11.00 -6.51
CA GLY A 19 5.64 12.26 -6.13
C GLY A 19 4.92 13.53 -6.60
N LYS A 20 3.65 13.42 -7.03
CA LYS A 20 2.88 14.52 -7.65
C LYS A 20 2.02 15.28 -6.64
N VAL A 21 2.66 15.86 -5.60
CA VAL A 21 1.97 16.59 -4.53
C VAL A 21 1.09 17.73 -5.03
N LYS A 22 1.52 18.46 -6.07
CA LYS A 22 0.74 19.57 -6.65
C LYS A 22 -0.59 19.10 -7.24
N LEU A 23 -0.66 17.89 -7.80
CA LEU A 23 -1.91 17.34 -8.31
C LEU A 23 -2.86 16.98 -7.17
N VAL A 24 -2.34 16.45 -6.06
CA VAL A 24 -3.14 16.19 -4.85
C VAL A 24 -3.73 17.47 -4.31
N HIS A 25 -2.94 18.56 -4.24
CA HIS A 25 -3.45 19.86 -3.83
C HIS A 25 -4.61 20.33 -4.73
N GLY A 26 -4.48 20.17 -6.07
CA GLY A 26 -5.55 20.46 -7.01
C GLY A 26 -6.81 19.62 -6.80
N LEU A 27 -6.63 18.32 -6.52
CA LEU A 27 -7.71 17.39 -6.23
C LEU A 27 -8.49 17.80 -4.96
N TRP A 28 -7.76 18.09 -3.88
CA TRP A 28 -8.36 18.55 -2.63
C TRP A 28 -9.05 19.91 -2.75
N ARG A 29 -8.57 20.79 -3.61
CA ARG A 29 -9.21 22.07 -3.91
C ARG A 29 -10.60 21.89 -4.50
N GLN A 30 -10.82 20.85 -5.30
CA GLN A 30 -12.13 20.53 -5.87
C GLN A 30 -13.07 19.81 -4.91
N ALA A 31 -12.56 19.23 -3.83
CA ALA A 31 -13.33 18.46 -2.85
C ALA A 31 -13.95 19.35 -1.76
N ALA A 32 -14.73 20.38 -2.17
CA ALA A 32 -15.32 21.36 -1.24
C ALA A 32 -16.28 20.73 -0.21
N TRP A 33 -16.82 19.54 -0.50
CA TRP A 33 -17.70 18.78 0.40
C TRP A 33 -16.96 18.03 1.52
N HIS A 34 -15.63 17.89 1.42
CA HIS A 34 -14.88 17.08 2.37
C HIS A 34 -14.53 17.91 3.63
N LYS A 35 -14.84 17.36 4.81
CA LYS A 35 -14.66 18.06 6.09
C LYS A 35 -13.21 18.50 6.37
N GLU A 36 -12.24 17.74 5.88
CA GLU A 36 -10.81 17.99 6.09
C GLU A 36 -10.16 18.84 5.00
N GLN A 37 -10.93 19.30 4.00
CA GLN A 37 -10.39 20.04 2.87
C GLN A 37 -9.47 21.19 3.26
N THR A 38 -9.95 22.07 4.14
CA THR A 38 -9.21 23.27 4.54
C THR A 38 -7.89 22.95 5.23
N LEU A 39 -7.91 21.93 6.11
CA LEU A 39 -6.71 21.46 6.82
C LEU A 39 -5.71 20.84 5.85
N MET A 40 -6.19 20.02 4.92
CA MET A 40 -5.35 19.39 3.91
C MET A 40 -4.74 20.38 2.93
N LEU A 41 -5.49 21.34 2.46
CA LEU A 41 -4.95 22.39 1.57
C LEU A 41 -3.86 23.21 2.27
N LYS A 42 -4.08 23.58 3.54
CA LYS A 42 -3.07 24.28 4.34
C LYS A 42 -1.82 23.40 4.55
N PHE A 43 -2.00 22.10 4.79
CA PHE A 43 -0.90 21.19 4.97
C PHE A 43 -0.13 20.96 3.67
N LEU A 44 -0.81 20.68 2.56
CA LEU A 44 -0.22 20.44 1.24
C LEU A 44 0.41 21.70 0.60
N GLY A 45 0.08 22.89 1.11
CA GLY A 45 0.72 24.15 0.70
C GLY A 45 2.17 24.30 1.18
N ASN A 46 2.65 23.41 2.06
CA ASN A 46 4.01 23.45 2.59
C ASN A 46 5.00 22.75 1.64
N ASP A 47 6.27 23.08 1.82
CA ASP A 47 7.35 22.47 1.02
C ASP A 47 7.86 21.17 1.69
N PHE A 48 7.52 20.03 1.10
CA PHE A 48 7.94 18.70 1.55
C PHE A 48 9.36 18.32 1.14
N THR A 49 10.14 19.19 0.51
CA THR A 49 11.60 19.02 0.41
C THR A 49 12.26 19.26 1.76
N ASN A 50 11.65 20.10 2.59
CA ASN A 50 12.16 20.42 3.92
C ASN A 50 11.91 19.27 4.91
N PRO A 51 12.95 18.82 5.67
CA PRO A 51 12.86 17.72 6.64
C PRO A 51 11.78 17.93 7.71
N ARG A 52 11.52 19.16 8.11
CA ARG A 52 10.47 19.50 9.08
C ARG A 52 9.09 19.03 8.63
N TRP A 53 8.74 19.28 7.37
CA TRP A 53 7.43 18.90 6.84
C TRP A 53 7.31 17.42 6.54
N LYS A 54 8.41 16.75 6.15
CA LYS A 54 8.48 15.28 6.07
C LYS A 54 8.19 14.66 7.43
N THR A 55 8.88 15.14 8.47
CA THR A 55 8.65 14.68 9.86
C THR A 55 7.22 14.93 10.32
N ALA A 56 6.62 16.07 9.96
CA ALA A 56 5.21 16.35 10.26
C ALA A 56 4.26 15.37 9.56
N ALA A 57 4.53 15.01 8.30
CA ALA A 57 3.76 14.01 7.58
C ALA A 57 3.84 12.63 8.28
N LEU A 58 5.04 12.19 8.65
CA LEU A 58 5.24 10.94 9.38
C LEU A 58 4.48 10.93 10.73
N LYS A 59 4.55 12.03 11.50
CA LYS A 59 3.80 12.14 12.76
C LYS A 59 2.29 12.02 12.54
N ASN A 60 1.76 12.63 11.49
CA ASN A 60 0.34 12.52 11.14
C ASN A 60 -0.04 11.09 10.77
N ALA A 61 0.80 10.37 10.00
CA ALA A 61 0.59 8.97 9.69
C ALA A 61 0.49 8.10 10.96
N PHE A 62 1.46 8.23 11.87
CA PHE A 62 1.44 7.50 13.14
C PHE A 62 0.25 7.88 14.02
N ALA A 63 -0.15 9.16 14.04
CA ALA A 63 -1.32 9.61 14.79
C ALA A 63 -2.63 8.98 14.26
N LEU A 64 -2.77 8.83 12.94
CA LEU A 64 -3.91 8.16 12.32
C LEU A 64 -3.99 6.68 12.73
N LEU A 65 -2.88 5.94 12.66
CA LEU A 65 -2.82 4.54 13.08
C LEU A 65 -3.05 4.36 14.57
N SER A 66 -2.57 5.29 15.41
CA SER A 66 -2.79 5.25 16.85
C SER A 66 -4.25 5.49 17.21
N LYS A 67 -4.92 6.44 16.58
CA LYS A 67 -6.37 6.69 16.80
C LYS A 67 -7.21 5.47 16.48
N GLN A 68 -6.87 4.74 15.44
CA GLN A 68 -7.54 3.50 15.07
C GLN A 68 -7.36 2.41 16.14
N ARG A 69 -6.14 2.21 16.64
CA ARG A 69 -5.83 1.20 17.67
C ARG A 69 -6.58 1.40 18.98
N TYR A 70 -6.76 2.65 19.39
CA TYR A 70 -7.36 2.96 20.69
C TYR A 70 -8.87 3.15 20.67
N GLY A 71 -9.54 2.90 19.52
CA GLY A 71 -11.01 3.07 19.41
C GLY A 71 -11.49 4.50 19.71
N ALA A 72 -10.58 5.49 19.68
CA ALA A 72 -10.85 6.89 19.99
C ALA A 72 -11.58 7.64 18.85
N LEU A 73 -12.10 6.90 17.88
CA LEU A 73 -12.93 7.45 16.80
C LEU A 73 -14.36 7.54 17.29
N PRO A 74 -14.99 8.73 17.21
CA PRO A 74 -16.41 8.84 17.52
C PRO A 74 -17.24 7.93 16.60
N PRO A 75 -18.35 7.35 17.11
CA PRO A 75 -19.13 6.33 16.40
C PRO A 75 -19.68 6.76 15.03
N ASN A 76 -19.77 8.05 14.75
CA ASN A 76 -20.13 8.62 13.46
C ASN A 76 -18.99 8.57 12.40
N ILE A 77 -17.76 8.30 12.81
CA ILE A 77 -16.61 8.09 11.91
C ILE A 77 -16.39 6.59 11.65
N LEU A 78 -16.92 5.73 12.51
CA LEU A 78 -16.85 4.27 12.35
C LEU A 78 -17.57 3.78 11.08
N CYS A 79 -18.48 4.60 10.52
CA CYS A 79 -19.13 4.34 9.24
C CYS A 79 -18.32 4.76 8.00
N LEU A 80 -17.25 5.53 8.18
CA LEU A 80 -16.26 5.79 7.14
C LEU A 80 -15.29 4.61 7.19
N ASN A 81 -15.42 3.72 6.22
CA ASN A 81 -14.61 2.52 5.99
C ASN A 81 -13.25 2.58 6.68
N LEU A 82 -13.01 1.70 7.66
CA LEU A 82 -11.72 1.55 8.36
C LEU A 82 -10.53 1.51 7.38
N THR A 83 -10.73 0.90 6.21
CA THR A 83 -9.76 0.87 5.11
C THR A 83 -9.31 2.25 4.62
N SER A 84 -10.17 3.28 4.69
CA SER A 84 -9.79 4.63 4.23
C SER A 84 -8.78 5.33 5.15
N ILE A 85 -8.79 5.02 6.45
CA ILE A 85 -7.83 5.60 7.42
C ILE A 85 -6.44 5.01 7.22
N GLU A 86 -6.37 3.71 6.95
CA GLU A 86 -5.12 3.00 6.69
C GLU A 86 -4.49 3.43 5.37
N GLU A 87 -5.28 3.52 4.29
CA GLU A 87 -4.84 4.07 3.01
C GLU A 87 -4.34 5.52 3.18
N TYR A 88 -5.02 6.29 4.02
CA TYR A 88 -4.64 7.67 4.29
C TYR A 88 -3.34 7.77 5.11
N ALA A 89 -3.15 6.89 6.09
CA ALA A 89 -1.90 6.78 6.83
C ALA A 89 -0.74 6.38 5.90
N ALA A 90 -0.96 5.39 5.01
CA ALA A 90 0.02 5.01 4.00
C ALA A 90 0.38 6.17 3.06
N ALA A 91 -0.61 6.98 2.66
CA ALA A 91 -0.40 8.19 1.86
C ALA A 91 0.50 9.22 2.57
N PHE A 92 0.30 9.43 3.88
CA PHE A 92 1.16 10.32 4.66
C PHE A 92 2.58 9.77 4.85
N PHE A 93 2.76 8.45 4.97
CA PHE A 93 4.09 7.84 4.97
C PHE A 93 4.83 8.08 3.66
N LEU A 94 4.15 7.94 2.51
CA LEU A 94 4.74 8.25 1.21
C LEU A 94 5.12 9.73 1.08
N LEU A 95 4.25 10.64 1.53
CA LEU A 95 4.53 12.07 1.54
C LEU A 95 5.74 12.41 2.45
N GLY A 96 5.91 11.68 3.55
CA GLY A 96 7.07 11.76 4.43
C GLY A 96 8.35 11.11 3.86
N GLY A 97 8.23 10.37 2.75
CA GLY A 97 9.35 9.68 2.10
C GLY A 97 9.67 8.30 2.69
N SER A 98 8.78 7.73 3.51
CA SER A 98 8.96 6.38 4.09
C SER A 98 8.14 5.34 3.33
N LEU A 99 8.70 4.80 2.23
CA LEU A 99 8.08 3.72 1.46
C LEU A 99 7.88 2.47 2.32
N LYS A 100 8.87 2.13 3.15
CA LYS A 100 8.81 0.93 3.98
C LYS A 100 7.63 0.93 4.95
N ASP A 101 7.36 2.06 5.60
CA ASP A 101 6.23 2.17 6.52
C ASP A 101 4.89 2.16 5.78
N ALA A 102 4.80 2.81 4.62
CA ALA A 102 3.61 2.76 3.76
C ALA A 102 3.29 1.33 3.34
N VAL A 103 4.28 0.58 2.88
CA VAL A 103 4.15 -0.83 2.51
C VAL A 103 3.76 -1.69 3.72
N ASN A 104 4.36 -1.46 4.88
CA ASN A 104 4.00 -2.18 6.11
C ASN A 104 2.53 -1.97 6.50
N VAL A 105 1.98 -0.77 6.30
CA VAL A 105 0.55 -0.51 6.51
C VAL A 105 -0.29 -1.35 5.54
N CYS A 106 0.07 -1.37 4.25
CA CYS A 106 -0.65 -2.17 3.26
C CYS A 106 -0.64 -3.66 3.59
N LEU A 107 0.51 -4.21 4.02
CA LEU A 107 0.66 -5.63 4.31
C LEU A 107 0.00 -6.05 5.63
N LYS A 108 0.16 -5.25 6.71
CA LYS A 108 -0.22 -5.65 8.08
C LYS A 108 -1.59 -5.14 8.51
N GLN A 109 -2.01 -3.98 8.04
CA GLN A 109 -3.28 -3.36 8.43
C GLN A 109 -4.36 -3.65 7.38
N LEU A 110 -4.08 -3.35 6.11
CA LEU A 110 -5.01 -3.62 5.00
C LEU A 110 -5.04 -5.09 4.57
N GLY A 111 -3.98 -5.86 4.84
CA GLY A 111 -3.86 -7.24 4.34
C GLY A 111 -3.73 -7.32 2.81
N ASP A 112 -3.45 -6.19 2.15
CA ASP A 112 -3.38 -6.08 0.70
C ASP A 112 -1.92 -6.02 0.21
N PHE A 113 -1.37 -7.19 -0.09
CA PHE A 113 -0.02 -7.28 -0.66
C PHE A 113 0.05 -6.75 -2.11
N GLN A 114 -1.07 -6.76 -2.86
CA GLN A 114 -1.11 -6.27 -4.24
C GLN A 114 -0.92 -4.75 -4.25
N LEU A 115 -1.60 -4.04 -3.35
CA LEU A 115 -1.40 -2.61 -3.16
C LEU A 115 0.04 -2.30 -2.73
N GLY A 116 0.61 -3.07 -1.79
CA GLY A 116 2.01 -2.95 -1.38
C GLY A 116 2.99 -3.08 -2.54
N ILE A 117 2.79 -4.08 -3.41
CA ILE A 117 3.59 -4.30 -4.63
C ILE A 117 3.44 -3.13 -5.61
N ALA A 118 2.21 -2.65 -5.83
CA ALA A 118 1.96 -1.53 -6.71
C ALA A 118 2.69 -0.27 -6.25
N LEU A 119 2.63 0.04 -4.95
CA LEU A 119 3.33 1.18 -4.36
C LEU A 119 4.85 1.06 -4.49
N ALA A 120 5.42 -0.13 -4.19
CA ALA A 120 6.85 -0.37 -4.32
C ALA A 120 7.32 -0.11 -5.76
N ARG A 121 6.64 -0.70 -6.75
CA ARG A 121 6.98 -0.50 -8.17
C ARG A 121 6.90 0.95 -8.63
N VAL A 122 5.87 1.66 -8.19
CA VAL A 122 5.67 3.08 -8.59
C VAL A 122 6.74 3.97 -7.98
N VAL A 123 7.09 3.77 -6.70
CA VAL A 123 8.07 4.62 -6.00
C VAL A 123 9.51 4.27 -6.41
N GLU A 124 9.83 2.99 -6.53
CA GLU A 124 11.16 2.54 -6.98
C GLU A 124 11.38 2.67 -8.49
N GLN A 125 10.30 2.88 -9.24
CA GLN A 125 10.29 2.92 -10.72
C GLN A 125 11.02 1.72 -11.35
N SER A 126 10.95 0.57 -10.65
CA SER A 126 11.65 -0.65 -11.02
C SER A 126 10.77 -1.87 -10.74
N ASN A 127 10.95 -2.91 -11.57
CA ASN A 127 10.37 -4.22 -11.33
C ASN A 127 11.29 -5.14 -10.50
N GLU A 128 12.45 -4.65 -10.07
CA GLU A 128 13.50 -5.42 -9.38
C GLU A 128 14.00 -4.67 -8.13
N GLY A 129 13.22 -3.70 -7.65
CA GLY A 129 13.59 -2.89 -6.50
C GLY A 129 13.69 -3.70 -5.20
N PRO A 130 14.52 -3.26 -4.25
CA PRO A 130 14.76 -3.98 -3.00
C PRO A 130 13.49 -4.12 -2.15
N MET A 131 12.61 -3.11 -2.15
CA MET A 131 11.35 -3.18 -1.42
C MET A 131 10.42 -4.22 -2.02
N LEU A 132 10.35 -4.29 -3.37
CA LEU A 132 9.57 -5.31 -4.05
C LEU A 132 10.05 -6.72 -3.70
N GLN A 133 11.37 -6.96 -3.70
CA GLN A 133 11.96 -8.25 -3.32
C GLN A 133 11.64 -8.59 -1.86
N GLU A 134 11.72 -7.62 -0.94
CA GLU A 134 11.34 -7.79 0.48
C GLU A 134 9.86 -8.21 0.62
N ILE A 135 8.95 -7.56 -0.10
CA ILE A 135 7.51 -7.90 -0.09
C ILE A 135 7.28 -9.32 -0.59
N ILE A 136 7.88 -9.68 -1.73
CA ILE A 136 7.69 -11.00 -2.33
C ILE A 136 8.20 -12.09 -1.39
N THR A 137 9.37 -11.91 -0.80
CA THR A 137 10.01 -12.92 0.06
C THR A 137 9.28 -13.05 1.40
N ASN A 138 8.92 -11.93 2.04
CA ASN A 138 8.42 -11.93 3.41
C ASN A 138 6.89 -11.94 3.54
N ALA A 139 6.16 -11.61 2.49
CA ALA A 139 4.70 -11.59 2.51
C ALA A 139 4.09 -12.56 1.48
N VAL A 140 4.44 -12.42 0.21
CA VAL A 140 3.77 -13.16 -0.87
C VAL A 140 4.06 -14.66 -0.82
N LEU A 141 5.34 -15.05 -0.69
CA LEU A 141 5.72 -16.48 -0.63
C LEU A 141 5.10 -17.20 0.58
N PRO A 142 5.15 -16.66 1.82
CA PRO A 142 4.46 -17.27 2.95
C PRO A 142 2.96 -17.46 2.71
N ILE A 143 2.27 -16.44 2.17
CA ILE A 143 0.84 -16.53 1.84
C ILE A 143 0.60 -17.62 0.79
N ALA A 144 1.42 -17.68 -0.27
CA ALA A 144 1.31 -18.67 -1.31
C ALA A 144 1.45 -20.11 -0.76
N PHE A 145 2.40 -20.32 0.15
CA PHE A 145 2.62 -21.64 0.78
C PHE A 145 1.52 -21.99 1.77
N GLN A 146 1.07 -21.06 2.61
CA GLN A 146 -0.02 -21.30 3.56
C GLN A 146 -1.32 -21.71 2.88
N HIS A 147 -1.63 -21.08 1.75
CA HIS A 147 -2.85 -21.37 0.99
C HIS A 147 -2.68 -22.43 -0.10
N GLY A 148 -1.50 -23.01 -0.23
CA GLY A 148 -1.20 -23.97 -1.31
C GLY A 148 -1.34 -23.38 -2.71
N ASN A 149 -1.26 -22.06 -2.86
CA ASN A 149 -1.43 -21.36 -4.13
C ASN A 149 -0.13 -21.40 -4.95
N ARG A 150 0.01 -22.45 -5.76
CA ARG A 150 1.21 -22.68 -6.59
C ARG A 150 1.41 -21.63 -7.67
N TRP A 151 0.33 -21.10 -8.23
CA TRP A 151 0.41 -20.05 -9.24
C TRP A 151 1.01 -18.77 -8.66
N LEU A 152 0.54 -18.38 -7.47
CA LEU A 152 1.09 -17.23 -6.75
C LEU A 152 2.57 -17.48 -6.38
N GLY A 153 2.91 -18.68 -5.90
CA GLY A 153 4.30 -19.06 -5.59
C GLY A 153 5.20 -19.06 -6.82
N SER A 154 4.73 -19.62 -7.95
CA SER A 154 5.46 -19.61 -9.22
C SER A 154 5.71 -18.19 -9.71
N TRP A 155 4.68 -17.35 -9.68
CA TRP A 155 4.79 -15.95 -10.05
C TRP A 155 5.78 -15.19 -9.15
N ALA A 156 5.75 -15.42 -7.83
CA ALA A 156 6.69 -14.84 -6.88
C ALA A 156 8.14 -15.22 -7.16
N PHE A 157 8.40 -16.52 -7.40
CA PHE A 157 9.74 -16.98 -7.78
C PHE A 157 10.21 -16.44 -9.13
N TRP A 158 9.28 -16.25 -10.08
CA TRP A 158 9.59 -15.64 -11.37
C TRP A 158 10.09 -14.21 -11.20
N LEU A 159 9.44 -13.42 -10.35
CA LEU A 159 9.86 -12.04 -10.03
C LEU A 159 11.18 -11.98 -9.26
N LEU A 160 11.53 -13.03 -8.50
CA LEU A 160 12.82 -13.16 -7.83
C LEU A 160 13.93 -13.74 -8.74
N HIS A 161 13.66 -13.86 -10.06
CA HIS A 161 14.57 -14.46 -11.05
C HIS A 161 14.95 -15.92 -10.78
N ARG A 162 14.19 -16.60 -9.91
CA ARG A 162 14.37 -18.02 -9.59
C ARG A 162 13.47 -18.89 -10.46
N ARG A 163 13.73 -18.90 -11.77
CA ARG A 163 12.94 -19.63 -12.77
C ARG A 163 12.89 -21.13 -12.51
N ASP A 164 13.98 -21.69 -12.00
CA ASP A 164 14.08 -23.08 -11.55
C ASP A 164 13.00 -23.44 -10.52
N LEU A 165 12.84 -22.61 -9.48
CA LEU A 165 11.84 -22.80 -8.45
C LEU A 165 10.42 -22.49 -8.94
N ALA A 166 10.27 -21.51 -9.81
CA ALA A 166 8.98 -21.14 -10.40
C ALA A 166 8.35 -22.32 -11.18
N VAL A 167 9.15 -23.02 -11.97
CA VAL A 167 8.69 -24.22 -12.70
C VAL A 167 8.48 -25.40 -11.75
N ARG A 168 9.44 -25.64 -10.84
CA ARG A 168 9.42 -26.77 -9.92
C ARG A 168 8.17 -26.78 -9.02
N ILE A 169 7.74 -25.63 -8.51
CA ILE A 169 6.56 -25.53 -7.64
C ILE A 169 5.26 -25.94 -8.35
N LEU A 170 5.18 -25.74 -9.67
CA LEU A 170 4.03 -26.16 -10.47
C LEU A 170 4.04 -27.67 -10.74
N LEU A 171 5.22 -28.27 -10.93
CA LEU A 171 5.39 -29.66 -11.31
C LEU A 171 5.28 -30.64 -10.15
N VAL A 172 5.63 -30.25 -8.93
CA VAL A 172 5.68 -31.14 -7.74
C VAL A 172 4.39 -31.92 -7.52
N SER A 173 3.23 -31.40 -7.88
CA SER A 173 1.96 -32.11 -7.72
C SER A 173 1.71 -33.14 -8.81
N VAL A 174 2.16 -32.84 -10.02
CA VAL A 174 2.02 -33.76 -11.14
C VAL A 174 2.86 -35.03 -10.86
N LEU A 175 4.08 -34.84 -10.38
CA LEU A 175 4.96 -35.94 -9.98
C LEU A 175 4.36 -36.77 -8.85
N ARG A 176 3.82 -36.16 -7.78
CA ARG A 176 3.16 -36.90 -6.68
C ARG A 176 1.89 -37.64 -7.12
N THR A 177 1.20 -37.13 -8.13
CA THR A 177 0.01 -37.81 -8.68
C THR A 177 0.44 -39.03 -9.53
N LEU A 178 1.51 -38.90 -10.29
CA LEU A 178 2.08 -40.00 -11.08
C LEU A 178 2.65 -41.09 -10.18
N GLU A 179 3.37 -40.76 -9.10
CA GLU A 179 3.89 -41.72 -8.12
C GLU A 179 2.80 -42.53 -7.40
N LYS A 180 1.55 -42.07 -7.36
CA LYS A 180 0.41 -42.78 -6.78
C LYS A 180 -0.33 -43.68 -7.78
N CYS A 181 -0.03 -43.54 -9.06
CA CYS A 181 -0.65 -44.33 -10.14
C CYS A 181 0.22 -45.48 -10.61
N PHE A 182 1.43 -45.63 -10.09
CA PHE A 182 2.34 -46.74 -10.28
C PHE A 182 2.65 -47.39 -8.92
#